data_4b4be67f560f6a913b6a5973d72ae8f0
#
_entry.id   4b4be67f560f6a913b6a5973d72ae8f0
#
_cell.length_a   1.000
_cell.length_b   1.000
_cell.length_c   1.000
_cell.angle_alpha   90.00
_cell.angle_beta   90.00
_cell.angle_gamma   90.00
#
_symmetry.space_group_name_H-M   'P 1'
#
loop_
_entity.id
_entity.type
_entity.pdbx_description
1 polymer ?
#
loop_
_entity_poly.entity_id
_entity_poly.type
_entity_poly.pdbx_seq_one_letter_code
_entity_poly.pdbx_strand_id
1 'polypeptide(L)'
;NEAARHKLLDVIGDLALIGMKIRGKVTAEKPGHSINAKFAQKISEVIKADRKNILPKLDFDKKPLMDSNHIMNIIPHRPPFLLIDEVLEISESHVIGLRRVEESESWVKGHFPGAPVMPGVLQIEFMAQAGGVLVLNTVPDPENYLTFFMKMDKCKFKNTVVPGDILICKLELISPIRRGIIHMKGQTFVGDEIKSEGEFMAKIIKKDTL
;
A
#
# COMPACT_ATOMS: atom_id res chain seq x y z
N ASN A 1 -13.45 -47.54 5.64
CA ASN A 1 -12.60 -46.98 6.66
C ASN A 1 -13.18 -45.61 7.15
N GLU A 2 -14.30 -45.74 7.91
CA GLU A 2 -15.07 -44.57 8.40
C GLU A 2 -14.25 -43.70 9.33
N ALA A 3 -13.47 -44.27 10.25
CA ALA A 3 -12.65 -43.53 11.19
C ALA A 3 -11.60 -42.64 10.51
N ALA A 4 -11.00 -43.07 9.41
CA ALA A 4 -10.04 -42.28 8.68
C ALA A 4 -10.70 -41.12 7.91
N ARG A 5 -11.90 -41.33 7.37
CA ARG A 5 -12.68 -40.27 6.69
C ARG A 5 -13.11 -39.19 7.70
N HIS A 6 -13.56 -39.61 8.88
CA HIS A 6 -13.92 -38.66 9.95
C HIS A 6 -12.73 -37.81 10.34
N LYS A 7 -11.56 -38.43 10.57
CA LYS A 7 -10.33 -37.70 10.89
C LYS A 7 -9.87 -36.75 9.77
N LEU A 8 -10.10 -37.09 8.51
CA LEU A 8 -9.82 -36.20 7.40
C LEU A 8 -10.74 -34.96 7.42
N LEU A 9 -12.02 -35.13 7.69
CA LEU A 9 -12.96 -34.02 7.85
C LEU A 9 -12.59 -33.11 9.03
N ASP A 10 -12.18 -33.68 10.16
CA ASP A 10 -11.68 -32.91 11.31
C ASP A 10 -10.51 -32.02 10.91
N VAL A 11 -9.50 -32.57 10.19
CA VAL A 11 -8.33 -31.80 9.74
C VAL A 11 -8.72 -30.69 8.78
N ILE A 12 -9.61 -30.95 7.82
CA ILE A 12 -10.08 -29.94 6.87
C ILE A 12 -10.84 -28.83 7.59
N GLY A 13 -11.74 -29.17 8.51
CA GLY A 13 -12.53 -28.22 9.29
C GLY A 13 -11.66 -27.34 10.20
N ASP A 14 -10.73 -27.97 10.91
CA ASP A 14 -9.82 -27.22 11.80
C ASP A 14 -8.87 -26.28 11.03
N LEU A 15 -8.38 -26.70 9.85
CA LEU A 15 -7.54 -25.85 9.01
C LEU A 15 -8.34 -24.73 8.33
N ALA A 16 -9.65 -24.90 8.11
CA ALA A 16 -10.49 -23.81 7.59
C ALA A 16 -10.55 -22.59 8.54
N LEU A 17 -10.26 -22.77 9.85
CA LEU A 17 -10.14 -21.68 10.82
C LEU A 17 -9.01 -20.68 10.49
N ILE A 18 -8.07 -21.04 9.63
CA ILE A 18 -7.04 -20.12 9.11
C ILE A 18 -7.67 -18.98 8.30
N GLY A 19 -8.89 -19.17 7.75
CA GLY A 19 -9.61 -18.16 6.98
C GLY A 19 -9.02 -17.87 5.59
N MET A 20 -8.14 -18.74 5.09
CA MET A 20 -7.47 -18.58 3.80
C MET A 20 -7.42 -19.92 3.03
N LYS A 21 -7.34 -19.82 1.70
CA LYS A 21 -7.15 -21.02 0.86
C LYS A 21 -5.72 -21.55 1.03
N ILE A 22 -5.59 -22.82 1.37
CA ILE A 22 -4.31 -23.52 1.43
C ILE A 22 -4.07 -24.17 0.06
N ARG A 23 -2.90 -23.91 -0.55
CA ARG A 23 -2.43 -24.57 -1.76
C ARG A 23 -1.19 -25.40 -1.44
N GLY A 24 -1.34 -26.70 -1.36
CA GLY A 24 -0.24 -27.61 -1.03
C GLY A 24 -0.74 -28.98 -0.59
N LYS A 25 0.20 -29.85 -0.21
CA LYS A 25 -0.06 -31.16 0.37
C LYS A 25 0.00 -31.05 1.89
N VAL A 26 -1.05 -31.49 2.58
CA VAL A 26 -1.09 -31.60 4.04
C VAL A 26 -0.97 -33.08 4.42
N THR A 27 -0.02 -33.41 5.28
CA THR A 27 0.12 -34.75 5.85
C THR A 27 -0.08 -34.64 7.36
N ALA A 28 -1.02 -35.39 7.90
CA ALA A 28 -1.32 -35.38 9.33
C ALA A 28 -1.14 -36.77 9.91
N GLU A 29 -0.27 -36.89 10.91
CA GLU A 29 -0.03 -38.11 11.68
C GLU A 29 -0.70 -37.99 13.04
N LYS A 30 -1.56 -38.97 13.39
CA LYS A 30 -2.33 -38.97 14.66
C LYS A 30 -3.05 -37.62 14.91
N PRO A 31 -3.83 -37.08 13.93
CA PRO A 31 -4.49 -35.78 14.08
C PRO A 31 -5.50 -35.76 15.19
N GLY A 32 -5.68 -34.57 15.80
CA GLY A 32 -6.69 -34.29 16.80
C GLY A 32 -6.97 -32.81 16.87
N HIS A 33 -8.20 -32.41 17.26
CA HIS A 33 -8.65 -31.01 17.26
C HIS A 33 -7.65 -30.06 17.96
N SER A 34 -7.11 -30.43 19.11
CA SER A 34 -6.16 -29.58 19.84
C SER A 34 -4.88 -29.31 19.05
N ILE A 35 -4.31 -30.32 18.37
CA ILE A 35 -3.08 -30.18 17.59
C ILE A 35 -3.37 -29.41 16.31
N ASN A 36 -4.46 -29.72 15.62
CA ASN A 36 -4.88 -29.08 14.38
C ASN A 36 -5.16 -27.58 14.65
N ALA A 37 -5.87 -27.23 15.72
CA ALA A 37 -6.16 -25.85 16.09
C ALA A 37 -4.88 -25.05 16.42
N LYS A 38 -3.92 -25.64 17.18
CA LYS A 38 -2.63 -25.02 17.45
C LYS A 38 -1.82 -24.80 16.16
N PHE A 39 -1.87 -25.73 15.24
CA PHE A 39 -1.20 -25.59 13.95
C PHE A 39 -1.84 -24.47 13.10
N ALA A 40 -3.18 -24.42 13.03
CA ALA A 40 -3.91 -23.36 12.36
C ALA A 40 -3.61 -21.98 12.97
N GLN A 41 -3.54 -21.89 14.31
CA GLN A 41 -3.13 -20.68 15.01
C GLN A 41 -1.71 -20.24 14.64
N LYS A 42 -0.74 -21.17 14.64
CA LYS A 42 0.65 -20.88 14.29
C LYS A 42 0.80 -20.40 12.85
N ILE A 43 0.09 -21.02 11.89
CA ILE A 43 0.04 -20.54 10.51
C ILE A 43 -0.55 -19.12 10.47
N SER A 44 -1.65 -18.86 11.20
CA SER A 44 -2.25 -17.53 11.25
C SER A 44 -1.32 -16.48 11.85
N GLU A 45 -0.48 -16.84 12.83
CA GLU A 45 0.53 -15.96 13.40
C GLU A 45 1.64 -15.65 12.39
N VAL A 46 2.13 -16.63 11.64
CA VAL A 46 3.11 -16.43 10.56
C VAL A 46 2.54 -15.53 9.47
N ILE A 47 1.30 -15.79 9.02
CA ILE A 47 0.62 -14.95 8.02
C ILE A 47 0.44 -13.52 8.52
N LYS A 48 0.11 -13.34 9.80
CA LYS A 48 0.00 -12.00 10.41
C LYS A 48 1.36 -11.30 10.51
N ALA A 49 2.42 -12.03 10.82
CA ALA A 49 3.79 -11.50 10.83
C ALA A 49 4.24 -11.10 9.43
N ASP A 50 4.03 -11.95 8.42
CA ASP A 50 4.31 -11.62 7.01
C ASP A 50 3.50 -10.42 6.53
N ARG A 51 2.23 -10.29 6.97
CA ARG A 51 1.41 -9.11 6.67
C ARG A 51 1.85 -7.85 7.40
N LYS A 52 2.60 -7.96 8.51
CA LYS A 52 3.24 -6.80 9.17
C LYS A 52 4.51 -6.36 8.43
N ASN A 53 5.22 -7.27 7.81
CA ASN A 53 6.41 -6.99 6.99
C ASN A 53 6.04 -6.75 5.52
N ILE A 54 5.11 -5.82 5.26
CA ILE A 54 4.53 -5.56 3.94
C ILE A 54 5.46 -4.72 3.05
N LEU A 55 6.55 -4.17 3.59
CA LEU A 55 7.56 -3.51 2.77
C LEU A 55 8.37 -4.57 2.03
N PRO A 56 8.39 -4.55 0.69
CA PRO A 56 9.39 -5.31 -0.04
C PRO A 56 10.77 -4.82 0.42
N LYS A 57 11.75 -5.73 0.44
CA LYS A 57 13.14 -5.34 0.66
C LYS A 57 13.55 -4.41 -0.48
N LEU A 58 13.54 -3.12 -0.21
CA LEU A 58 13.89 -2.10 -1.18
C LEU A 58 15.43 -1.96 -1.21
N ASP A 59 15.98 -2.00 -2.39
CA ASP A 59 17.39 -1.73 -2.65
C ASP A 59 17.49 -0.26 -3.11
N PHE A 60 17.85 0.63 -2.18
CA PHE A 60 17.98 2.06 -2.44
C PHE A 60 19.20 2.43 -3.30
N ASP A 61 20.12 1.49 -3.51
CA ASP A 61 21.29 1.68 -4.40
C ASP A 61 20.91 1.48 -5.86
N LYS A 62 19.77 0.86 -6.13
CA LYS A 62 19.23 0.76 -7.49
C LYS A 62 18.68 2.09 -7.98
N LYS A 63 18.96 2.38 -9.27
CA LYS A 63 18.32 3.49 -9.95
C LYS A 63 16.79 3.32 -9.89
N PRO A 64 16.04 4.40 -9.52
CA PRO A 64 14.59 4.35 -9.51
C PRO A 64 14.02 4.04 -10.90
N LEU A 65 12.86 3.43 -10.95
CA LEU A 65 12.14 3.18 -12.19
C LEU A 65 11.71 4.48 -12.87
N MET A 66 11.27 5.46 -12.06
CA MET A 66 10.92 6.81 -12.51
C MET A 66 11.46 7.84 -11.51
N ASP A 67 12.10 8.86 -12.00
CA ASP A 67 12.49 10.07 -11.26
C ASP A 67 11.37 11.13 -11.32
N SER A 68 11.56 12.24 -10.62
CA SER A 68 10.60 13.34 -10.56
C SER A 68 10.25 13.92 -11.95
N ASN A 69 11.20 13.93 -12.89
CA ASN A 69 10.94 14.43 -14.25
C ASN A 69 9.99 13.50 -15.03
N HIS A 70 10.19 12.18 -14.91
CA HIS A 70 9.26 11.21 -15.51
C HIS A 70 7.88 11.30 -14.86
N ILE A 71 7.82 11.45 -13.54
CA ILE A 71 6.57 11.58 -12.79
C ILE A 71 5.79 12.83 -13.23
N MET A 72 6.46 13.97 -13.41
CA MET A 72 5.86 15.20 -13.90
C MET A 72 5.27 15.10 -15.32
N ASN A 73 5.71 14.14 -16.13
CA ASN A 73 5.11 13.87 -17.43
C ASN A 73 3.81 13.04 -17.32
N ILE A 74 3.56 12.40 -16.17
CA ILE A 74 2.41 11.53 -15.95
C ILE A 74 1.33 12.26 -15.14
N ILE A 75 1.71 12.92 -14.02
CA ILE A 75 0.77 13.64 -13.16
C ILE A 75 0.93 15.15 -13.30
N PRO A 76 -0.15 15.94 -13.11
CA PRO A 76 -0.13 17.39 -13.29
C PRO A 76 0.58 18.16 -12.18
N HIS A 77 0.87 17.52 -11.05
CA HIS A 77 1.48 18.14 -9.86
C HIS A 77 2.87 18.69 -10.16
N ARG A 78 3.21 19.84 -9.57
CA ARG A 78 4.50 20.51 -9.71
C ARG A 78 5.00 20.98 -8.35
N PRO A 79 6.32 21.16 -8.15
CA PRO A 79 6.81 21.81 -6.96
C PRO A 79 6.14 23.18 -6.71
N PRO A 80 5.83 23.55 -5.45
CA PRO A 80 6.18 22.82 -4.22
C PRO A 80 5.18 21.71 -3.84
N PHE A 81 4.13 21.44 -4.64
CA PHE A 81 3.08 20.47 -4.33
C PHE A 81 3.30 19.10 -4.98
N LEU A 82 4.42 18.86 -5.63
CA LEU A 82 4.85 17.53 -6.03
C LEU A 82 5.44 16.82 -4.81
N LEU A 83 4.74 15.82 -4.28
CA LEU A 83 5.12 15.11 -3.05
C LEU A 83 5.71 13.72 -3.29
N ILE A 84 5.89 13.31 -4.53
CA ILE A 84 6.54 12.05 -4.90
C ILE A 84 7.84 12.34 -5.66
N ASP A 85 8.96 11.84 -5.15
CA ASP A 85 10.28 12.06 -5.75
C ASP A 85 10.64 10.96 -6.74
N GLU A 86 10.32 9.70 -6.39
CA GLU A 86 10.69 8.53 -7.17
C GLU A 86 9.61 7.48 -7.16
N VAL A 87 9.51 6.68 -8.23
CA VAL A 87 8.80 5.41 -8.26
C VAL A 87 9.84 4.30 -8.30
N LEU A 88 9.79 3.43 -7.29
CA LEU A 88 10.73 2.32 -7.13
C LEU A 88 10.23 1.06 -7.81
N GLU A 89 8.91 0.84 -7.77
CA GLU A 89 8.25 -0.33 -8.36
C GLU A 89 6.85 0.05 -8.85
N ILE A 90 6.44 -0.48 -9.99
CA ILE A 90 5.11 -0.32 -10.54
C ILE A 90 4.69 -1.60 -11.27
N SER A 91 3.44 -2.00 -11.11
CA SER A 91 2.82 -3.12 -11.82
C SER A 91 1.42 -2.72 -12.30
N GLU A 92 0.65 -3.65 -12.85
CA GLU A 92 -0.76 -3.41 -13.21
C GLU A 92 -1.65 -3.11 -11.99
N SER A 93 -1.25 -3.51 -10.79
CA SER A 93 -2.09 -3.47 -9.60
C SER A 93 -1.49 -2.76 -8.39
N HIS A 94 -0.20 -2.38 -8.43
CA HIS A 94 0.43 -1.71 -7.30
C HIS A 94 1.54 -0.75 -7.74
N VAL A 95 1.87 0.18 -6.85
CA VAL A 95 2.99 1.12 -6.99
C VAL A 95 3.68 1.30 -5.65
N ILE A 96 5.01 1.44 -5.70
CA ILE A 96 5.84 1.83 -4.56
C ILE A 96 6.52 3.14 -4.93
N GLY A 97 6.21 4.19 -4.17
CA GLY A 97 6.78 5.52 -4.32
C GLY A 97 7.67 5.89 -3.14
N LEU A 98 8.57 6.81 -3.36
CA LEU A 98 9.51 7.34 -2.38
C LEU A 98 9.40 8.86 -2.32
N ARG A 99 9.49 9.40 -1.10
CA ARG A 99 9.65 10.82 -0.78
C ARG A 99 10.79 11.02 0.20
N ARG A 100 11.69 11.97 -0.10
CA ARG A 100 12.66 12.48 0.85
C ARG A 100 12.06 13.71 1.54
N VAL A 101 11.80 13.61 2.83
CA VAL A 101 11.20 14.68 3.61
C VAL A 101 12.28 15.69 3.98
N GLU A 102 12.21 16.88 3.40
CA GLU A 102 13.26 17.89 3.53
C GLU A 102 12.91 18.99 4.53
N GLU A 103 13.93 19.59 5.17
CA GLU A 103 13.77 20.76 6.05
C GLU A 103 13.30 22.02 5.30
N SER A 104 13.52 22.06 3.98
CA SER A 104 13.13 23.17 3.11
C SER A 104 11.64 23.26 2.82
N GLU A 105 10.87 22.24 3.19
CA GLU A 105 9.44 22.17 2.89
C GLU A 105 8.62 23.27 3.61
N SER A 106 7.62 23.80 2.91
CA SER A 106 6.85 24.96 3.37
C SER A 106 6.13 24.77 4.71
N TRP A 107 5.72 23.51 5.02
CA TRP A 107 5.02 23.19 6.27
C TRP A 107 5.95 23.13 7.50
N VAL A 108 7.27 22.95 7.31
CA VAL A 108 8.25 22.73 8.40
C VAL A 108 8.24 23.87 9.40
N LYS A 109 8.15 25.12 8.94
CA LYS A 109 8.16 26.29 9.82
C LYS A 109 6.88 26.44 10.65
N GLY A 110 5.76 25.89 10.17
CA GLY A 110 4.44 26.08 10.77
C GLY A 110 3.84 24.87 11.47
N HIS A 111 4.27 23.67 11.14
CA HIS A 111 3.63 22.43 11.65
C HIS A 111 4.65 21.46 12.30
N PHE A 112 5.18 21.73 13.52
CA PHE A 112 4.92 22.84 14.43
C PHE A 112 6.22 23.62 14.68
N PRO A 113 6.18 24.91 15.06
CA PRO A 113 7.39 25.68 15.36
C PRO A 113 8.27 24.99 16.40
N GLY A 114 9.54 24.74 16.07
CA GLY A 114 10.49 24.05 16.95
C GLY A 114 10.34 22.51 17.06
N ALA A 115 9.28 21.94 16.50
CA ALA A 115 9.04 20.49 16.47
C ALA A 115 8.34 20.08 15.16
N PRO A 116 9.02 20.16 14.02
CA PRO A 116 8.40 19.94 12.72
C PRO A 116 7.95 18.49 12.57
N VAL A 117 6.69 18.31 12.20
CA VAL A 117 6.07 17.02 11.91
C VAL A 117 5.31 17.15 10.59
N MET A 118 5.51 16.24 9.66
CA MET A 118 4.79 16.23 8.38
C MET A 118 3.28 16.11 8.65
N PRO A 119 2.44 17.03 8.15
CA PRO A 119 1.00 16.90 8.27
C PRO A 119 0.50 15.58 7.74
N GLY A 120 -0.34 14.88 8.51
CA GLY A 120 -0.87 13.57 8.08
C GLY A 120 -1.60 13.63 6.74
N VAL A 121 -2.29 14.73 6.46
CA VAL A 121 -2.97 14.95 5.18
C VAL A 121 -2.00 15.01 4.00
N LEU A 122 -0.75 15.45 4.18
CA LEU A 122 0.27 15.41 3.14
C LEU A 122 0.81 14.01 2.91
N GLN A 123 0.80 13.14 3.92
CA GLN A 123 1.10 11.72 3.71
C GLN A 123 0.02 11.05 2.85
N ILE A 124 -1.26 11.44 3.04
CA ILE A 124 -2.37 10.98 2.20
C ILE A 124 -2.19 11.50 0.76
N GLU A 125 -1.85 12.78 0.60
CA GLU A 125 -1.61 13.37 -0.71
C GLU A 125 -0.43 12.71 -1.43
N PHE A 126 0.67 12.40 -0.73
CA PHE A 126 1.78 11.63 -1.27
C PHE A 126 1.31 10.25 -1.83
N MET A 127 0.49 9.54 -1.05
CA MET A 127 -0.11 8.28 -1.52
C MET A 127 -1.02 8.53 -2.74
N ALA A 128 -1.81 9.61 -2.75
CA ALA A 128 -2.68 9.93 -3.88
C ALA A 128 -1.89 10.18 -5.16
N GLN A 129 -0.80 10.92 -5.08
CA GLN A 129 0.07 11.18 -6.23
C GLN A 129 0.71 9.90 -6.76
N ALA A 130 1.20 9.02 -5.88
CA ALA A 130 1.71 7.71 -6.28
C ALA A 130 0.62 6.85 -6.97
N GLY A 131 -0.58 6.84 -6.41
CA GLY A 131 -1.75 6.19 -7.03
C GLY A 131 -2.12 6.81 -8.39
N GLY A 132 -2.01 8.13 -8.51
CA GLY A 132 -2.17 8.85 -9.76
C GLY A 132 -1.17 8.40 -10.82
N VAL A 133 0.10 8.24 -10.45
CA VAL A 133 1.13 7.69 -11.35
C VAL A 133 0.76 6.29 -11.81
N LEU A 134 0.36 5.39 -10.89
CA LEU A 134 -0.05 4.03 -11.24
C LEU A 134 -1.14 4.03 -12.33
N VAL A 135 -2.14 4.86 -12.16
CA VAL A 135 -3.32 4.84 -13.03
C VAL A 135 -3.08 5.58 -14.35
N LEU A 136 -2.50 6.78 -14.27
CA LEU A 136 -2.27 7.59 -15.47
C LEU A 136 -1.15 7.03 -16.37
N ASN A 137 -0.24 6.24 -15.81
CA ASN A 137 0.75 5.53 -16.62
C ASN A 137 0.14 4.46 -17.56
N THR A 138 -1.14 4.13 -17.39
CA THR A 138 -1.84 3.16 -18.25
C THR A 138 -2.58 3.81 -19.43
N VAL A 139 -2.68 5.13 -19.46
CA VAL A 139 -3.35 5.86 -20.56
C VAL A 139 -2.32 6.43 -21.53
N PRO A 140 -2.64 6.54 -22.83
CA PRO A 140 -1.70 6.99 -23.86
C PRO A 140 -1.37 8.49 -23.79
N ASP A 141 -2.27 9.29 -23.19
CA ASP A 141 -2.23 10.76 -23.15
C ASP A 141 -2.48 11.29 -21.72
N PRO A 142 -1.62 10.92 -20.72
CA PRO A 142 -1.83 11.21 -19.30
C PRO A 142 -1.98 12.71 -19.01
N GLU A 143 -1.35 13.58 -19.79
CA GLU A 143 -1.44 15.02 -19.69
C GLU A 143 -2.87 15.56 -19.89
N ASN A 144 -3.75 14.80 -20.53
CA ASN A 144 -5.15 15.18 -20.77
C ASN A 144 -6.10 14.74 -19.66
N TYR A 145 -5.59 14.15 -18.59
CA TYR A 145 -6.41 13.64 -17.49
C TYR A 145 -6.10 14.32 -16.16
N LEU A 146 -7.11 14.36 -15.29
CA LEU A 146 -7.01 14.74 -13.90
C LEU A 146 -7.61 13.62 -13.04
N THR A 147 -7.09 13.48 -11.83
CA THR A 147 -7.58 12.52 -10.84
C THR A 147 -8.13 13.28 -9.65
N PHE A 148 -9.38 13.02 -9.30
CA PHE A 148 -10.05 13.66 -8.18
C PHE A 148 -10.43 12.64 -7.12
N PHE A 149 -10.16 12.95 -5.86
CA PHE A 149 -10.67 12.17 -4.75
C PHE A 149 -12.20 12.20 -4.71
N MET A 150 -12.79 11.04 -4.53
CA MET A 150 -14.21 10.86 -4.25
C MET A 150 -14.45 10.57 -2.78
N LYS A 151 -13.55 9.79 -2.16
CA LYS A 151 -13.72 9.30 -0.80
C LYS A 151 -12.39 8.83 -0.22
N MET A 152 -12.23 9.02 1.10
CA MET A 152 -11.15 8.49 1.91
C MET A 152 -11.75 7.75 3.10
N ASP A 153 -11.36 6.50 3.28
CA ASP A 153 -11.84 5.64 4.36
C ASP A 153 -10.68 5.06 5.15
N LYS A 154 -10.96 4.66 6.39
CA LYS A 154 -10.04 3.92 7.27
C LYS A 154 -8.67 4.58 7.42
N CYS A 155 -8.60 5.92 7.24
CA CYS A 155 -7.35 6.65 7.40
C CYS A 155 -6.91 6.63 8.85
N LYS A 156 -5.66 6.19 9.09
CA LYS A 156 -5.04 6.16 10.41
C LYS A 156 -3.61 6.70 10.30
N PHE A 157 -3.25 7.58 11.21
CA PHE A 157 -1.90 8.09 11.41
C PHE A 157 -1.35 7.43 12.67
N LYS A 158 -0.34 6.58 12.51
CA LYS A 158 0.18 5.72 13.59
C LYS A 158 1.39 6.33 14.27
N ASN A 159 2.26 6.94 13.45
CA ASN A 159 3.52 7.50 13.91
C ASN A 159 3.85 8.76 13.13
N THR A 160 4.65 9.64 13.73
CA THR A 160 5.10 10.90 13.12
C THR A 160 6.10 10.65 11.99
N VAL A 161 6.11 11.57 11.02
CA VAL A 161 7.12 11.70 9.98
C VAL A 161 7.77 13.05 10.15
N VAL A 162 9.09 13.12 10.11
CA VAL A 162 9.85 14.34 10.37
C VAL A 162 10.84 14.62 9.24
N PRO A 163 11.35 15.87 9.10
CA PRO A 163 12.43 16.17 8.16
C PRO A 163 13.64 15.25 8.35
N GLY A 164 14.21 14.77 7.26
CA GLY A 164 15.27 13.76 7.22
C GLY A 164 14.77 12.32 7.00
N ASP A 165 13.48 12.07 7.19
CA ASP A 165 12.91 10.76 6.92
C ASP A 165 12.84 10.43 5.41
N ILE A 166 13.07 9.15 5.09
CA ILE A 166 12.74 8.60 3.78
C ILE A 166 11.38 7.92 3.91
N LEU A 167 10.36 8.56 3.37
CA LEU A 167 8.99 8.06 3.41
C LEU A 167 8.70 7.23 2.16
N ILE A 168 8.34 5.98 2.35
CA ILE A 168 7.94 5.05 1.30
C ILE A 168 6.43 4.91 1.33
N CYS A 169 5.77 4.91 0.20
CA CYS A 169 4.38 4.47 0.12
C CYS A 169 4.24 3.22 -0.73
N LYS A 170 3.34 2.34 -0.32
CA LYS A 170 2.86 1.22 -1.12
C LYS A 170 1.36 1.34 -1.29
N LEU A 171 0.91 1.39 -2.54
CA LEU A 171 -0.51 1.38 -2.90
C LEU A 171 -0.84 0.16 -3.74
N GLU A 172 -2.02 -0.39 -3.49
CA GLU A 172 -2.54 -1.54 -4.23
C GLU A 172 -3.99 -1.29 -4.63
N LEU A 173 -4.35 -1.65 -5.86
CA LEU A 173 -5.74 -1.67 -6.30
C LEU A 173 -6.53 -2.74 -5.50
N ILE A 174 -7.65 -2.33 -4.92
CA ILE A 174 -8.58 -3.25 -4.23
C ILE A 174 -9.47 -3.96 -5.24
N SER A 175 -9.76 -3.28 -6.35
CA SER A 175 -10.61 -3.79 -7.44
C SER A 175 -10.12 -3.26 -8.79
N PRO A 176 -10.44 -3.93 -9.91
CA PRO A 176 -10.14 -3.41 -11.24
C PRO A 176 -10.76 -2.02 -11.46
N ILE A 177 -10.06 -1.18 -12.21
CA ILE A 177 -10.56 0.16 -12.60
C ILE A 177 -11.79 -0.01 -13.48
N ARG A 178 -12.89 0.67 -13.12
CA ARG A 178 -14.16 0.62 -13.88
C ARG A 178 -14.72 2.02 -14.08
N ARG A 179 -15.00 2.38 -15.33
CA ARG A 179 -15.57 3.71 -15.70
C ARG A 179 -14.78 4.89 -15.14
N GLY A 180 -13.45 4.74 -15.09
CA GLY A 180 -12.54 5.73 -14.50
C GLY A 180 -12.56 5.81 -12.98
N ILE A 181 -13.30 4.94 -12.28
CA ILE A 181 -13.29 4.87 -10.82
C ILE A 181 -12.20 3.91 -10.39
N ILE A 182 -11.39 4.40 -9.45
CA ILE A 182 -10.23 3.73 -8.85
C ILE A 182 -10.54 3.48 -7.39
N HIS A 183 -10.22 2.29 -6.89
CA HIS A 183 -10.29 1.97 -5.47
C HIS A 183 -8.97 1.32 -5.03
N MET A 184 -8.25 1.99 -4.16
CA MET A 184 -6.92 1.60 -3.68
C MET A 184 -6.87 1.56 -2.15
N LYS A 185 -5.98 0.75 -1.63
CA LYS A 185 -5.47 0.85 -0.26
C LYS A 185 -4.02 1.28 -0.31
N GLY A 186 -3.59 2.06 0.66
CA GLY A 186 -2.23 2.56 0.77
C GLY A 186 -1.71 2.53 2.19
N GLN A 187 -0.40 2.40 2.31
CA GLN A 187 0.35 2.53 3.55
C GLN A 187 1.62 3.32 3.30
N THR A 188 2.04 4.11 4.30
CA THR A 188 3.34 4.77 4.30
C THR A 188 4.24 4.20 5.39
N PHE A 189 5.54 4.24 5.14
CA PHE A 189 6.55 3.64 6.00
C PHE A 189 7.79 4.54 6.10
N VAL A 190 8.47 4.49 7.26
CA VAL A 190 9.86 4.94 7.43
C VAL A 190 10.61 3.77 8.05
N GLY A 191 11.63 3.24 7.38
CA GLY A 191 12.18 1.95 7.73
C GLY A 191 11.10 0.87 7.74
N ASP A 192 11.04 0.07 8.79
CA ASP A 192 10.04 -1.00 8.96
C ASP A 192 8.74 -0.53 9.65
N GLU A 193 8.63 0.77 9.95
CA GLU A 193 7.52 1.31 10.74
C GLU A 193 6.44 1.92 9.87
N ILE A 194 5.18 1.47 10.03
CA ILE A 194 4.03 2.07 9.37
C ILE A 194 3.74 3.44 9.97
N LYS A 195 3.73 4.47 9.15
CA LYS A 195 3.41 5.85 9.55
C LYS A 195 1.94 6.17 9.37
N SER A 196 1.38 5.83 8.21
CA SER A 196 -0.06 6.01 7.95
C SER A 196 -0.62 4.91 7.07
N GLU A 197 -1.94 4.78 7.04
CA GLU A 197 -2.67 3.86 6.17
C GLU A 197 -4.05 4.43 5.82
N GLY A 198 -4.61 4.01 4.69
CA GLY A 198 -5.95 4.41 4.27
C GLY A 198 -6.45 3.65 3.05
N GLU A 199 -7.75 3.80 2.79
CA GLU A 199 -8.41 3.37 1.55
C GLU A 199 -8.91 4.62 0.80
N PHE A 200 -8.71 4.64 -0.51
CA PHE A 200 -8.95 5.82 -1.34
C PHE A 200 -9.80 5.45 -2.54
N MET A 201 -10.85 6.22 -2.79
CA MET A 201 -11.56 6.20 -4.06
C MET A 201 -11.30 7.50 -4.80
N ALA A 202 -10.98 7.39 -6.07
CA ALA A 202 -10.74 8.50 -6.96
C ALA A 202 -11.39 8.25 -8.32
N LYS A 203 -11.58 9.33 -9.10
CA LYS A 203 -12.08 9.28 -10.47
C LYS A 203 -11.10 9.97 -11.40
N ILE A 204 -10.78 9.31 -12.52
CA ILE A 204 -10.06 9.92 -13.63
C ILE A 204 -11.08 10.63 -14.51
N ILE A 205 -10.80 11.88 -14.85
CA ILE A 205 -11.64 12.72 -15.71
C ILE A 205 -10.75 13.32 -16.79
N LYS A 206 -11.20 13.27 -18.05
CA LYS A 206 -10.54 13.94 -19.15
C LYS A 206 -10.78 15.45 -19.07
N LYS A 207 -9.74 16.27 -19.28
CA LYS A 207 -9.81 17.75 -19.11
C LYS A 207 -10.86 18.41 -19.99
N ASP A 208 -11.10 17.89 -21.18
CA ASP A 208 -12.12 18.36 -22.11
C ASP A 208 -13.56 18.05 -21.68
N THR A 209 -13.75 17.28 -20.61
CA THR A 209 -15.06 16.94 -20.01
C THR A 209 -15.35 17.69 -18.70
N LEU A 210 -14.46 18.60 -18.29
CA LEU A 210 -14.64 19.51 -17.17
C LEU A 210 -15.32 20.80 -17.61
#